data_c9b2a43e04da1e06c0758cfb1baa645f
#
_entry.id   c9b2a43e04da1e06c0758cfb1baa645f
#
_cell.length_a   1.000
_cell.length_b   1.000
_cell.length_c   1.000
_cell.angle_alpha   90.00
_cell.angle_beta   90.00
_cell.angle_gamma   90.00
#
_symmetry.space_group_name_H-M   'P 1'
#
loop_
_entity.id
_entity.type
_entity.pdbx_description
1 polymer ?
#
loop_
_entity_poly.entity_id
_entity_poly.type
_entity_poly.pdbx_seq_one_letter_code
_entity_poly.pdbx_strand_id
1 'polypeptide(L)'
;LMGDHNGAAVLMNYENGEIIALVTSPSYDPAIFVDGLTQTEWDSIVQDKRVPLFNRAIRGQYPAGSIYKMVGAIAGLEKRVITPSTEFECTGLFSLGTRNYKCSHVHGMENLNDAIAHSCNVYFYNLILELGVDDWSTYAKMMTFGERTGIDLPGELPGICPDRDFLDRQYGRRKWWRGMWLNMVIGQGDVLVTPLQVARYTGILATKGKVVTPHLLRSVQYTEDMRIEEPEYQVKYITEISEASWKEVRDGMRNAVQSSWGTGRTANVPGLDMYGKTGTAQNPHGESHGWFMGYSARKDFPYAVVVFIEHGVSGSETASPFAGQILRTYYHMRRS
;
A
#
# COMPACT_ATOMS: atom_id res chain seq x y z
N LEU A 1 -13.96 -5.28 -13.33
CA LEU A 1 -13.94 -3.95 -12.71
C LEU A 1 -12.80 -3.06 -13.25
N MET A 2 -11.60 -3.63 -13.47
CA MET A 2 -10.44 -2.82 -13.92
C MET A 2 -10.49 -2.41 -15.40
N GLY A 3 -11.38 -3.02 -16.22
CA GLY A 3 -11.54 -2.68 -17.64
C GLY A 3 -10.22 -2.71 -18.41
N ASP A 4 -9.92 -1.64 -19.13
CA ASP A 4 -8.69 -1.49 -19.92
C ASP A 4 -7.48 -0.99 -19.11
N HIS A 5 -7.63 -0.80 -17.78
CA HIS A 5 -6.53 -0.36 -16.94
C HIS A 5 -5.55 -1.49 -16.65
N ASN A 6 -4.27 -1.20 -16.76
CA ASN A 6 -3.21 -2.06 -16.24
C ASN A 6 -3.08 -1.84 -14.74
N GLY A 7 -2.95 -2.92 -13.96
CA GLY A 7 -2.80 -2.77 -12.52
C GLY A 7 -3.02 -4.05 -11.75
N ALA A 8 -3.30 -3.91 -10.45
CA ALA A 8 -3.59 -5.01 -9.56
C ALA A 8 -4.63 -4.62 -8.49
N ALA A 9 -5.39 -5.62 -8.04
CA ALA A 9 -6.26 -5.47 -6.87
C ALA A 9 -6.07 -6.66 -5.93
N VAL A 10 -6.07 -6.39 -4.63
CA VAL A 10 -5.99 -7.39 -3.57
C VAL A 10 -7.10 -7.14 -2.58
N LEU A 11 -7.88 -8.17 -2.28
CA LEU A 11 -8.84 -8.20 -1.18
C LEU A 11 -8.43 -9.32 -0.22
N MET A 12 -8.13 -8.97 1.03
CA MET A 12 -7.57 -9.88 2.03
C MET A 12 -8.33 -9.78 3.34
N ASN A 13 -8.61 -10.90 3.97
CA ASN A 13 -9.02 -10.92 5.36
C ASN A 13 -7.80 -10.62 6.24
N TYR A 14 -7.78 -9.48 6.89
CA TYR A 14 -6.62 -9.04 7.68
C TYR A 14 -6.50 -9.74 9.05
N GLU A 15 -7.52 -10.50 9.47
CA GLU A 15 -7.44 -11.25 10.72
C GLU A 15 -6.67 -12.56 10.58
N ASN A 16 -6.76 -13.22 9.42
CA ASN A 16 -6.13 -14.52 9.20
C ASN A 16 -5.18 -14.58 8.01
N GLY A 17 -5.20 -13.60 7.10
CA GLY A 17 -4.35 -13.57 5.89
C GLY A 17 -4.99 -14.21 4.65
N GLU A 18 -6.20 -14.74 4.74
CA GLU A 18 -6.90 -15.35 3.61
C GLU A 18 -7.11 -14.35 2.47
N ILE A 19 -6.62 -14.66 1.29
CA ILE A 19 -6.80 -13.87 0.08
C ILE A 19 -8.15 -14.21 -0.55
N ILE A 20 -9.04 -13.23 -0.59
CA ILE A 20 -10.37 -13.37 -1.21
C ILE A 20 -10.29 -13.10 -2.71
N ALA A 21 -9.47 -12.14 -3.11
CA ALA A 21 -9.20 -11.84 -4.50
C ALA A 21 -7.77 -11.32 -4.69
N LEU A 22 -7.08 -11.87 -5.69
CA LEU A 22 -5.75 -11.45 -6.13
C LEU A 22 -5.82 -11.26 -7.64
N VAL A 23 -5.88 -10.02 -8.08
CA VAL A 23 -6.14 -9.67 -9.48
C VAL A 23 -4.95 -8.97 -10.10
N THR A 24 -4.60 -9.38 -11.30
CA THR A 24 -3.69 -8.69 -12.22
C THR A 24 -4.47 -8.30 -13.47
N SER A 25 -4.30 -7.08 -13.95
CA SER A 25 -4.89 -6.60 -15.21
C SER A 25 -3.79 -6.02 -16.12
N PRO A 26 -3.78 -6.33 -17.45
CA PRO A 26 -4.63 -7.34 -18.04
C PRO A 26 -4.33 -8.75 -17.55
N SER A 27 -5.29 -9.63 -17.71
CA SER A 27 -5.16 -11.06 -17.43
C SER A 27 -5.30 -11.86 -18.71
N TYR A 28 -5.15 -13.14 -18.60
CA TYR A 28 -5.39 -14.11 -19.68
C TYR A 28 -6.33 -15.21 -19.20
N ASP A 29 -6.98 -15.90 -20.12
CA ASP A 29 -7.77 -17.07 -19.79
C ASP A 29 -6.83 -18.29 -19.58
N PRO A 30 -6.73 -18.86 -18.37
CA PRO A 30 -5.88 -20.02 -18.14
C PRO A 30 -6.36 -21.28 -18.90
N ALA A 31 -7.61 -21.34 -19.32
CA ALA A 31 -8.14 -22.49 -20.06
C ALA A 31 -7.41 -22.72 -21.39
N ILE A 32 -6.85 -21.68 -22.01
CA ILE A 32 -6.07 -21.80 -23.23
C ILE A 32 -4.84 -22.70 -23.11
N PHE A 33 -4.33 -22.92 -21.87
CA PHE A 33 -3.19 -23.80 -21.63
C PHE A 33 -3.59 -25.27 -21.46
N VAL A 34 -4.88 -25.59 -21.30
CA VAL A 34 -5.36 -26.95 -20.98
C VAL A 34 -5.29 -27.85 -22.23
N ASP A 35 -5.75 -27.35 -23.36
CA ASP A 35 -5.82 -28.11 -24.61
C ASP A 35 -4.59 -27.93 -25.52
N GLY A 36 -3.61 -27.19 -25.03
CA GLY A 36 -2.42 -26.78 -25.77
C GLY A 36 -2.63 -25.50 -26.56
N LEU A 37 -1.61 -24.63 -26.56
CA LEU A 37 -1.62 -23.36 -27.29
C LEU A 37 -1.17 -23.55 -28.73
N THR A 38 -1.89 -22.94 -29.67
CA THR A 38 -1.35 -22.68 -31.00
C THR A 38 -0.28 -21.61 -30.95
N GLN A 39 0.64 -21.61 -31.93
CA GLN A 39 1.67 -20.56 -32.02
C GLN A 39 1.05 -19.16 -32.08
N THR A 40 -0.06 -19.00 -32.80
CA THR A 40 -0.77 -17.71 -32.94
C THR A 40 -1.32 -17.21 -31.59
N GLU A 41 -1.91 -18.08 -30.78
CA GLU A 41 -2.41 -17.73 -29.46
C GLU A 41 -1.26 -17.37 -28.51
N TRP A 42 -0.18 -18.15 -28.51
CA TRP A 42 1.02 -17.84 -27.74
C TRP A 42 1.59 -16.48 -28.13
N ASP A 43 1.77 -16.22 -29.42
CA ASP A 43 2.31 -14.97 -29.93
C ASP A 43 1.42 -13.78 -29.54
N SER A 44 0.10 -13.93 -29.56
CA SER A 44 -0.84 -12.87 -29.15
C SER A 44 -0.67 -12.48 -27.69
N ILE A 45 -0.35 -13.42 -26.80
CA ILE A 45 -0.13 -13.16 -25.38
C ILE A 45 1.25 -12.56 -25.14
N VAL A 46 2.28 -13.11 -25.75
CA VAL A 46 3.68 -12.71 -25.49
C VAL A 46 3.99 -11.35 -26.14
N GLN A 47 3.36 -11.03 -27.28
CA GLN A 47 3.55 -9.77 -27.99
C GLN A 47 2.65 -8.64 -27.46
N ASP A 48 1.68 -8.93 -26.57
CA ASP A 48 0.87 -7.87 -25.93
C ASP A 48 1.76 -6.99 -25.04
N LYS A 49 1.90 -5.73 -25.46
CA LYS A 49 2.71 -4.72 -24.74
C LYS A 49 2.26 -4.48 -23.31
N ARG A 50 1.04 -4.87 -22.96
CA ARG A 50 0.51 -4.77 -21.59
C ARG A 50 0.97 -5.92 -20.68
N VAL A 51 1.70 -6.92 -21.23
CA VAL A 51 2.34 -8.02 -20.53
C VAL A 51 1.37 -8.80 -19.62
N PRO A 52 0.35 -9.48 -20.17
CA PRO A 52 -0.70 -10.15 -19.36
C PRO A 52 -0.18 -11.30 -18.49
N LEU A 53 0.96 -11.92 -18.83
CA LEU A 53 1.59 -12.97 -18.03
C LEU A 53 2.32 -12.44 -16.80
N PHE A 54 2.52 -11.12 -16.68
CA PHE A 54 3.21 -10.52 -15.55
C PHE A 54 2.26 -10.34 -14.36
N ASN A 55 2.46 -11.13 -13.31
CA ASN A 55 1.66 -11.01 -12.08
C ASN A 55 2.02 -9.73 -11.31
N ARG A 56 1.30 -8.64 -11.60
CA ARG A 56 1.52 -7.33 -10.99
C ARG A 56 1.30 -7.33 -9.48
N ALA A 57 0.43 -8.20 -8.98
CA ALA A 57 0.07 -8.22 -7.56
C ALA A 57 1.23 -8.63 -6.65
N ILE A 58 2.09 -9.57 -7.10
CA ILE A 58 3.18 -10.13 -6.28
C ILE A 58 4.58 -9.86 -6.85
N ARG A 59 4.70 -9.48 -8.12
CA ARG A 59 5.98 -9.24 -8.80
C ARG A 59 6.19 -7.79 -9.23
N GLY A 60 5.11 -7.04 -9.41
CA GLY A 60 5.20 -5.62 -9.73
C GLY A 60 5.74 -4.85 -8.53
N GLN A 61 6.88 -4.17 -8.72
CA GLN A 61 7.51 -3.33 -7.71
C GLN A 61 7.37 -1.87 -8.14
N TYR A 62 6.58 -1.11 -7.41
CA TYR A 62 6.18 0.25 -7.78
C TYR A 62 6.45 1.24 -6.65
N PRO A 63 6.75 2.51 -6.95
CA PRO A 63 6.79 3.54 -5.92
C PRO A 63 5.44 3.58 -5.18
N ALA A 64 5.50 3.57 -3.85
CA ALA A 64 4.31 3.50 -3.00
C ALA A 64 3.50 4.80 -3.02
N GLY A 65 4.15 5.95 -3.22
CA GLY A 65 3.51 7.24 -3.06
C GLY A 65 2.99 7.45 -1.64
N SER A 66 2.01 8.30 -1.49
CA SER A 66 1.49 8.75 -0.19
C SER A 66 0.89 7.66 0.70
N ILE A 67 0.69 6.44 0.22
CA ILE A 67 0.29 5.31 1.07
C ILE A 67 1.40 4.89 2.05
N TYR A 68 2.64 5.35 1.84
CA TYR A 68 3.78 5.05 2.71
C TYR A 68 3.94 6.03 3.89
N LYS A 69 3.24 7.16 3.88
CA LYS A 69 3.35 8.24 4.88
C LYS A 69 3.07 7.79 6.32
N MET A 70 2.20 6.80 6.52
CA MET A 70 1.88 6.30 7.85
C MET A 70 3.08 5.66 8.54
N VAL A 71 4.07 5.14 7.79
CA VAL A 71 5.35 4.69 8.36
C VAL A 71 6.07 5.85 9.05
N GLY A 72 6.22 6.98 8.34
CA GLY A 72 6.84 8.19 8.89
C GLY A 72 6.05 8.76 10.08
N ALA A 73 4.72 8.76 9.98
CA ALA A 73 3.83 9.22 11.05
C ALA A 73 4.03 8.43 12.35
N ILE A 74 3.97 7.09 12.27
CA ILE A 74 4.17 6.21 13.42
C ILE A 74 5.57 6.38 13.99
N ALA A 75 6.60 6.35 13.14
CA ALA A 75 7.98 6.53 13.56
C ALA A 75 8.19 7.89 14.26
N GLY A 76 7.61 8.95 13.73
CA GLY A 76 7.70 10.30 14.31
C GLY A 76 7.04 10.43 15.68
N LEU A 77 5.88 9.79 15.88
CA LEU A 77 5.20 9.73 17.18
C LEU A 77 5.99 8.90 18.19
N GLU A 78 6.42 7.70 17.83
CA GLU A 78 7.18 6.81 18.74
C GLU A 78 8.54 7.39 19.13
N LYS A 79 9.20 8.08 18.21
CA LYS A 79 10.47 8.78 18.49
C LYS A 79 10.27 10.16 19.14
N ARG A 80 9.01 10.57 19.33
CA ARG A 80 8.63 11.85 19.94
C ARG A 80 9.21 13.07 19.23
N VAL A 81 9.49 12.97 17.93
CA VAL A 81 9.89 14.12 17.11
C VAL A 81 8.67 14.95 16.69
N ILE A 82 7.49 14.33 16.73
CA ILE A 82 6.20 15.00 16.62
C ILE A 82 5.23 14.50 17.71
N THR A 83 4.20 15.30 17.96
CA THR A 83 3.00 14.94 18.73
C THR A 83 1.77 15.05 17.82
N PRO A 84 0.59 14.55 18.19
CA PRO A 84 -0.63 14.76 17.39
C PRO A 84 -0.93 16.23 17.10
N SER A 85 -0.55 17.14 18.01
CA SER A 85 -0.76 18.59 17.87
C SER A 85 0.41 19.35 17.22
N THR A 86 1.46 18.66 16.80
CA THR A 86 2.56 19.30 16.07
C THR A 86 2.06 19.79 14.72
N GLU A 87 2.23 21.07 14.45
CA GLU A 87 1.78 21.72 13.22
C GLU A 87 2.95 22.18 12.37
N PHE A 88 2.80 22.06 11.04
CA PHE A 88 3.69 22.66 10.05
C PHE A 88 2.89 23.44 9.02
N GLU A 89 3.37 24.61 8.61
CA GLU A 89 2.75 25.40 7.57
C GLU A 89 3.07 24.83 6.19
N CYS A 90 2.03 24.58 5.40
CA CYS A 90 2.14 24.12 4.01
C CYS A 90 1.77 25.26 3.04
N THR A 91 2.75 25.93 2.49
CA THR A 91 2.59 26.96 1.45
C THR A 91 2.55 26.37 0.03
N GLY A 92 2.47 25.02 -0.11
CA GLY A 92 2.54 24.31 -1.39
C GLY A 92 3.96 23.99 -1.85
N LEU A 93 4.97 24.56 -1.21
CA LEU A 93 6.40 24.35 -1.50
C LEU A 93 7.18 24.13 -0.22
N PHE A 94 8.22 23.29 -0.33
CA PHE A 94 9.21 23.08 0.70
C PHE A 94 10.62 23.24 0.09
N SER A 95 11.43 24.13 0.65
CA SER A 95 12.76 24.41 0.15
C SER A 95 13.83 23.75 1.02
N LEU A 96 14.74 23.00 0.40
CA LEU A 96 15.92 22.42 1.06
C LEU A 96 17.17 22.76 0.26
N GLY A 97 17.98 23.67 0.78
CA GLY A 97 19.09 24.27 0.04
C GLY A 97 18.60 25.01 -1.21
N THR A 98 19.09 24.61 -2.38
CA THR A 98 18.70 25.24 -3.67
C THR A 98 17.55 24.52 -4.37
N ARG A 99 17.00 23.45 -3.78
CA ARG A 99 15.93 22.65 -4.38
C ARG A 99 14.57 22.87 -3.74
N ASN A 100 13.55 22.89 -4.57
CA ASN A 100 12.15 23.02 -4.15
C ASN A 100 11.40 21.71 -4.37
N TYR A 101 10.63 21.31 -3.36
CA TYR A 101 9.78 20.11 -3.34
C TYR A 101 8.33 20.57 -3.25
N LYS A 102 7.50 20.02 -4.14
CA LYS A 102 6.10 20.46 -4.25
C LYS A 102 5.16 19.63 -3.36
N CYS A 103 4.17 20.30 -2.81
CA CYS A 103 2.94 19.67 -2.33
C CYS A 103 1.88 19.69 -3.44
N SER A 104 0.82 18.88 -3.30
CA SER A 104 -0.29 18.88 -4.25
C SER A 104 -1.10 20.19 -4.20
N HIS A 105 -1.23 20.77 -3.02
CA HIS A 105 -2.00 21.98 -2.75
C HIS A 105 -1.30 22.83 -1.67
N VAL A 106 -1.77 24.07 -1.50
CA VAL A 106 -1.51 24.88 -0.31
C VAL A 106 -2.52 24.46 0.74
N HIS A 107 -2.06 23.92 1.86
CA HIS A 107 -2.95 23.41 2.92
C HIS A 107 -3.03 24.35 4.13
N GLY A 108 -2.09 25.32 4.29
CA GLY A 108 -1.99 26.13 5.48
C GLY A 108 -1.35 25.39 6.65
N MET A 109 -1.82 25.64 7.86
CA MET A 109 -1.36 24.94 9.06
C MET A 109 -1.96 23.54 9.11
N GLU A 110 -1.09 22.53 9.18
CA GLU A 110 -1.46 21.10 9.18
C GLU A 110 -0.94 20.43 10.43
N ASN A 111 -1.81 19.82 11.22
CA ASN A 111 -1.42 18.82 12.22
C ASN A 111 -1.29 17.43 11.57
N LEU A 112 -0.93 16.40 12.35
CA LEU A 112 -0.70 15.07 11.80
C LEU A 112 -1.95 14.45 11.17
N ASN A 113 -3.09 14.59 11.81
CA ASN A 113 -4.36 14.03 11.33
C ASN A 113 -4.76 14.64 9.98
N ASP A 114 -4.74 15.97 9.90
CA ASP A 114 -5.06 16.71 8.68
C ASP A 114 -4.04 16.41 7.57
N ALA A 115 -2.74 16.34 7.90
CA ALA A 115 -1.69 16.00 6.95
C ALA A 115 -1.84 14.60 6.35
N ILE A 116 -2.34 13.62 7.12
CA ILE A 116 -2.68 12.28 6.59
C ILE A 116 -3.90 12.39 5.67
N ALA A 117 -4.94 13.06 6.10
CA ALA A 117 -6.21 13.15 5.38
C ALA A 117 -6.12 13.94 4.07
N HIS A 118 -5.44 15.09 4.07
CA HIS A 118 -5.14 15.91 2.89
C HIS A 118 -3.96 15.38 2.07
N SER A 119 -3.22 14.43 2.63
CA SER A 119 -1.99 13.92 2.00
C SER A 119 -0.89 14.97 1.84
N CYS A 120 -0.73 15.88 2.81
CA CYS A 120 0.23 16.98 2.78
C CYS A 120 1.69 16.46 2.71
N ASN A 121 2.42 16.77 1.62
CA ASN A 121 3.83 16.39 1.50
C ASN A 121 4.72 17.21 2.42
N VAL A 122 4.44 18.53 2.55
CA VAL A 122 5.27 19.46 3.33
C VAL A 122 5.34 19.05 4.80
N TYR A 123 4.24 18.57 5.37
CA TYR A 123 4.25 18.01 6.72
C TYR A 123 5.29 16.89 6.86
N PHE A 124 5.26 15.92 5.94
CA PHE A 124 6.16 14.76 5.98
C PHE A 124 7.60 15.11 5.61
N TYR A 125 7.82 16.16 4.82
CA TYR A 125 9.18 16.67 4.57
C TYR A 125 9.82 17.25 5.84
N ASN A 126 9.07 18.03 6.63
CA ASN A 126 9.53 18.49 7.92
C ASN A 126 9.80 17.33 8.87
N LEU A 127 8.85 16.41 8.99
CA LEU A 127 8.95 15.24 9.86
C LEU A 127 10.22 14.41 9.59
N ILE A 128 10.51 14.06 8.34
CA ILE A 128 11.67 13.18 8.05
C ILE A 128 13.00 13.87 8.33
N LEU A 129 13.10 15.18 8.21
CA LEU A 129 14.34 15.90 8.51
C LEU A 129 14.66 15.89 10.01
N GLU A 130 13.66 15.85 10.88
CA GLU A 130 13.80 15.68 12.32
C GLU A 130 14.02 14.20 12.70
N LEU A 131 13.28 13.27 12.08
CA LEU A 131 13.33 11.84 12.37
C LEU A 131 14.63 11.18 11.90
N GLY A 132 15.07 11.49 10.68
CA GLY A 132 16.20 10.84 10.02
C GLY A 132 15.84 9.49 9.38
N VAL A 133 16.75 9.04 8.48
CA VAL A 133 16.52 7.84 7.66
C VAL A 133 16.61 6.54 8.46
N ASP A 134 17.43 6.49 9.51
CA ASP A 134 17.68 5.28 10.28
C ASP A 134 16.42 4.87 11.09
N ASP A 135 15.84 5.82 11.82
CA ASP A 135 14.61 5.58 12.55
C ASP A 135 13.45 5.29 11.59
N TRP A 136 13.31 6.08 10.52
CA TRP A 136 12.28 5.85 9.51
C TRP A 136 12.37 4.44 8.89
N SER A 137 13.55 4.00 8.47
CA SER A 137 13.75 2.68 7.86
C SER A 137 13.54 1.54 8.84
N THR A 138 13.86 1.74 10.13
CA THR A 138 13.59 0.77 11.19
C THR A 138 12.09 0.49 11.30
N TYR A 139 11.25 1.52 11.34
CA TYR A 139 9.81 1.35 11.40
C TYR A 139 9.23 0.81 10.08
N ALA A 140 9.81 1.17 8.93
CA ALA A 140 9.43 0.60 7.64
C ALA A 140 9.65 -0.92 7.60
N LYS A 141 10.81 -1.38 8.04
CA LYS A 141 11.13 -2.82 8.15
C LYS A 141 10.27 -3.53 9.20
N MET A 142 9.99 -2.89 10.33
CA MET A 142 9.08 -3.41 11.35
C MET A 142 7.69 -3.66 10.76
N MET A 143 7.24 -2.82 9.82
CA MET A 143 6.00 -3.01 9.05
C MET A 143 6.17 -3.94 7.84
N THR A 144 7.27 -4.71 7.82
CA THR A 144 7.56 -5.78 6.87
C THR A 144 7.82 -5.33 5.42
N PHE A 145 8.17 -4.06 5.19
CA PHE A 145 8.64 -3.62 3.88
C PHE A 145 10.07 -4.09 3.61
N GLY A 146 10.36 -4.41 2.34
CA GLY A 146 11.65 -4.94 1.91
C GLY A 146 11.81 -6.46 2.11
N GLU A 147 10.76 -7.17 2.52
CA GLU A 147 10.72 -8.63 2.63
C GLU A 147 9.51 -9.23 1.91
N ARG A 148 9.61 -10.49 1.52
CA ARG A 148 8.48 -11.24 0.95
C ARG A 148 7.38 -11.41 2.00
N THR A 149 6.12 -11.44 1.56
CA THR A 149 4.99 -11.70 2.46
C THR A 149 4.91 -13.16 2.87
N GLY A 150 5.48 -14.05 2.06
CA GLY A 150 5.43 -15.50 2.28
C GLY A 150 4.15 -16.13 1.75
N ILE A 151 3.47 -15.50 0.79
CA ILE A 151 2.31 -16.10 0.12
C ILE A 151 2.68 -17.43 -0.52
N ASP A 152 1.75 -18.36 -0.53
CA ASP A 152 1.85 -19.71 -1.12
C ASP A 152 1.81 -19.71 -2.68
N LEU A 153 2.35 -18.63 -3.29
CA LEU A 153 2.56 -18.52 -4.73
C LEU A 153 4.05 -18.31 -5.06
N PRO A 154 4.56 -18.91 -6.14
CA PRO A 154 5.94 -18.73 -6.56
C PRO A 154 6.18 -17.35 -7.17
N GLY A 155 7.43 -16.88 -7.07
CA GLY A 155 7.89 -15.70 -7.80
C GLY A 155 7.59 -14.36 -7.15
N GLU A 156 7.14 -14.33 -5.88
CA GLU A 156 6.98 -13.09 -5.11
C GLU A 156 8.29 -12.31 -5.01
N LEU A 157 8.22 -10.98 -5.16
CA LEU A 157 9.34 -10.06 -4.98
C LEU A 157 9.21 -9.26 -3.68
N PRO A 158 10.37 -8.94 -3.03
CA PRO A 158 10.37 -8.32 -1.70
C PRO A 158 10.15 -6.80 -1.70
N GLY A 159 10.06 -6.14 -2.86
CA GLY A 159 10.14 -4.70 -2.92
C GLY A 159 11.51 -4.15 -2.52
N ILE A 160 11.61 -2.84 -2.30
CA ILE A 160 12.81 -2.18 -1.79
C ILE A 160 12.41 -1.24 -0.65
N CYS A 161 12.99 -1.49 0.53
CA CYS A 161 12.91 -0.61 1.69
C CYS A 161 14.30 -0.04 1.96
N PRO A 162 14.61 1.17 1.46
CA PRO A 162 15.93 1.74 1.58
C PRO A 162 16.28 2.07 3.03
N ASP A 163 17.50 1.75 3.43
CA ASP A 163 18.13 2.16 4.68
C ASP A 163 19.48 2.83 4.40
N ARG A 164 20.21 3.19 5.43
CA ARG A 164 21.54 3.78 5.30
C ARG A 164 22.49 2.89 4.51
N ASP A 165 22.51 1.59 4.78
CA ASP A 165 23.39 0.64 4.10
C ASP A 165 23.04 0.50 2.62
N PHE A 166 21.73 0.52 2.28
CA PHE A 166 21.27 0.55 0.90
C PHE A 166 21.78 1.81 0.19
N LEU A 167 21.60 2.99 0.82
CA LEU A 167 22.04 4.26 0.24
C LEU A 167 23.57 4.31 0.06
N ASP A 168 24.32 3.80 1.02
CA ASP A 168 25.79 3.71 0.94
C ASP A 168 26.25 2.78 -0.19
N ARG A 169 25.58 1.65 -0.39
CA ARG A 169 25.89 0.74 -1.51
C ARG A 169 25.51 1.33 -2.87
N GLN A 170 24.32 1.93 -2.95
CA GLN A 170 23.76 2.41 -4.23
C GLN A 170 24.44 3.69 -4.72
N TYR A 171 24.69 4.64 -3.84
CA TYR A 171 25.17 5.97 -4.18
C TYR A 171 26.61 6.24 -3.75
N GLY A 172 27.17 5.36 -2.93
CA GLY A 172 28.47 5.51 -2.31
C GLY A 172 28.42 6.20 -0.95
N ARG A 173 29.27 5.73 -0.04
CA ARG A 173 29.33 6.21 1.35
C ARG A 173 29.50 7.73 1.41
N ARG A 174 28.58 8.43 2.14
CA ARG A 174 28.54 9.90 2.28
C ARG A 174 28.30 10.68 0.97
N LYS A 175 27.89 10.02 -0.13
CA LYS A 175 27.57 10.69 -1.39
C LYS A 175 26.08 10.95 -1.58
N TRP A 176 25.24 10.37 -0.76
CA TRP A 176 23.80 10.65 -0.72
C TRP A 176 23.51 11.80 0.26
N TRP A 177 22.37 12.45 0.10
CA TRP A 177 22.04 13.69 0.81
C TRP A 177 20.60 13.68 1.33
N ARG A 178 20.34 14.52 2.35
CA ARG A 178 19.05 14.55 3.07
C ARG A 178 17.83 14.77 2.17
N GLY A 179 17.97 15.44 1.02
CA GLY A 179 16.86 15.62 0.07
C GLY A 179 16.32 14.31 -0.53
N MET A 180 17.09 13.21 -0.50
CA MET A 180 16.59 11.91 -0.90
C MET A 180 15.54 11.37 0.09
N TRP A 181 15.70 11.70 1.39
CA TRP A 181 14.75 11.29 2.43
C TRP A 181 13.37 11.90 2.22
N LEU A 182 13.30 13.13 1.67
CA LEU A 182 12.04 13.80 1.36
C LEU A 182 11.21 12.99 0.36
N ASN A 183 11.86 12.40 -0.65
CA ASN A 183 11.17 11.52 -1.58
C ASN A 183 10.78 10.19 -0.91
N MET A 184 11.68 9.61 -0.11
CA MET A 184 11.45 8.30 0.51
C MET A 184 10.29 8.33 1.51
N VAL A 185 10.16 9.37 2.34
CA VAL A 185 9.08 9.48 3.34
C VAL A 185 7.69 9.54 2.71
N ILE A 186 7.60 10.04 1.48
CA ILE A 186 6.35 10.07 0.71
C ILE A 186 6.21 8.88 -0.25
N GLY A 187 7.03 7.83 -0.08
CA GLY A 187 6.97 6.59 -0.86
C GLY A 187 7.45 6.73 -2.31
N GLN A 188 8.38 7.65 -2.56
CA GLN A 188 9.01 7.89 -3.86
C GLN A 188 10.51 7.56 -3.79
N GLY A 189 11.25 7.84 -4.86
CA GLY A 189 12.67 7.53 -4.96
C GLY A 189 12.91 6.03 -4.99
N ASP A 190 13.76 5.54 -4.08
CA ASP A 190 14.15 4.12 -4.04
C ASP A 190 13.14 3.21 -3.33
N VAL A 191 12.04 3.74 -2.79
CA VAL A 191 10.99 2.94 -2.15
C VAL A 191 10.16 2.23 -3.21
N LEU A 192 10.21 0.89 -3.22
CA LEU A 192 9.38 0.06 -4.11
C LEU A 192 8.61 -0.98 -3.30
N VAL A 193 7.32 -1.13 -3.61
CA VAL A 193 6.43 -2.09 -2.94
C VAL A 193 5.64 -2.90 -3.94
N THR A 194 5.22 -4.10 -3.56
CA THR A 194 4.22 -4.87 -4.32
C THR A 194 2.82 -4.59 -3.77
N PRO A 195 1.76 -4.71 -4.58
CA PRO A 195 0.37 -4.59 -4.11
C PRO A 195 0.05 -5.54 -2.95
N LEU A 196 0.61 -6.76 -2.94
CA LEU A 196 0.41 -7.70 -1.86
C LEU A 196 1.09 -7.26 -0.56
N GLN A 197 2.31 -6.69 -0.62
CA GLN A 197 2.95 -6.09 0.56
C GLN A 197 2.09 -4.95 1.14
N VAL A 198 1.51 -4.13 0.28
CA VAL A 198 0.60 -3.06 0.71
C VAL A 198 -0.66 -3.63 1.36
N ALA A 199 -1.20 -4.77 0.89
CA ALA A 199 -2.34 -5.43 1.51
C ALA A 199 -2.01 -5.94 2.92
N ARG A 200 -0.85 -6.61 3.10
CA ARG A 200 -0.35 -7.02 4.42
C ARG A 200 -0.15 -5.82 5.35
N TYR A 201 0.50 -4.78 4.85
CA TYR A 201 0.68 -3.52 5.60
C TYR A 201 -0.65 -2.88 6.00
N THR A 202 -1.64 -2.87 5.12
CA THR A 202 -3.00 -2.38 5.43
C THR A 202 -3.63 -3.19 6.57
N GLY A 203 -3.43 -4.50 6.59
CA GLY A 203 -3.85 -5.39 7.68
C GLY A 203 -3.15 -5.08 9.00
N ILE A 204 -1.84 -4.78 8.97
CA ILE A 204 -1.07 -4.37 10.16
C ILE A 204 -1.65 -3.08 10.76
N LEU A 205 -1.98 -2.09 9.93
CA LEU A 205 -2.63 -0.85 10.38
C LEU A 205 -4.05 -1.11 10.94
N ALA A 206 -4.82 -2.00 10.31
CA ALA A 206 -6.16 -2.35 10.75
C ALA A 206 -6.17 -3.01 12.14
N THR A 207 -5.22 -3.90 12.38
CA THR A 207 -5.11 -4.73 13.59
C THR A 207 -4.20 -4.15 14.67
N LYS A 208 -3.57 -3.00 14.41
CA LYS A 208 -2.60 -2.36 15.32
C LYS A 208 -1.38 -3.25 15.60
N GLY A 209 -0.82 -3.83 14.56
CA GLY A 209 0.44 -4.55 14.64
C GLY A 209 0.39 -6.07 14.46
N LYS A 210 -0.77 -6.69 14.20
CA LYS A 210 -0.83 -8.11 13.84
C LYS A 210 -0.32 -8.31 12.41
N VAL A 211 0.71 -9.12 12.25
CA VAL A 211 1.32 -9.47 10.97
C VAL A 211 0.89 -10.89 10.61
N VAL A 212 0.07 -11.03 9.58
CA VAL A 212 -0.38 -12.33 9.07
C VAL A 212 0.33 -12.67 7.76
N THR A 213 0.46 -13.96 7.47
CA THR A 213 0.94 -14.45 6.17
C THR A 213 -0.23 -14.50 5.19
N PRO A 214 -0.23 -13.73 4.10
CA PRO A 214 -1.23 -13.86 3.04
C PRO A 214 -1.19 -15.26 2.42
N HIS A 215 -2.36 -15.87 2.15
CA HIS A 215 -2.41 -17.21 1.58
C HIS A 215 -3.68 -17.44 0.76
N LEU A 216 -3.60 -18.37 -0.17
CA LEU A 216 -4.70 -18.83 -1.02
C LEU A 216 -5.21 -20.20 -0.59
N LEU A 217 -4.31 -21.07 -0.11
CA LEU A 217 -4.67 -22.41 0.32
C LEU A 217 -5.36 -22.35 1.69
N ARG A 218 -6.61 -22.74 1.75
CA ARG A 218 -7.39 -22.81 2.98
C ARG A 218 -7.32 -24.21 3.60
N SER A 219 -7.57 -25.23 2.78
CA SER A 219 -7.55 -26.62 3.24
C SER A 219 -7.30 -27.59 2.11
N VAL A 220 -6.78 -28.76 2.43
CA VAL A 220 -6.62 -29.91 1.54
C VAL A 220 -7.49 -31.04 2.05
N GLN A 221 -8.38 -31.59 1.21
CA GLN A 221 -9.12 -32.78 1.49
C GLN A 221 -8.52 -33.99 0.74
N TYR A 222 -8.09 -34.98 1.46
CA TYR A 222 -7.54 -36.20 0.91
C TYR A 222 -8.67 -37.15 0.50
N THR A 223 -8.64 -37.64 -0.72
CA THR A 223 -9.69 -38.52 -1.26
C THR A 223 -9.66 -39.95 -0.70
N GLU A 224 -8.53 -40.38 -0.20
CA GLU A 224 -8.32 -41.75 0.31
C GLU A 224 -9.01 -42.00 1.66
N ASP A 225 -8.92 -41.05 2.57
CA ASP A 225 -9.42 -41.16 3.95
C ASP A 225 -10.37 -40.03 4.35
N MET A 226 -10.73 -39.15 3.41
CA MET A 226 -11.57 -37.94 3.60
C MET A 226 -11.00 -36.98 4.66
N ARG A 227 -9.74 -37.16 5.06
CA ARG A 227 -9.06 -36.28 6.02
C ARG A 227 -8.94 -34.88 5.44
N ILE A 228 -9.25 -33.86 6.26
CA ILE A 228 -9.06 -32.45 5.95
C ILE A 228 -7.84 -31.97 6.72
N GLU A 229 -6.92 -31.33 6.02
CA GLU A 229 -5.75 -30.66 6.59
C GLU A 229 -5.82 -29.16 6.28
N GLU A 230 -5.73 -28.36 7.32
CA GLU A 230 -5.65 -26.89 7.20
C GLU A 230 -4.21 -26.46 7.49
N PRO A 231 -3.53 -25.78 6.54
CA PRO A 231 -2.18 -25.28 6.78
C PRO A 231 -2.14 -24.26 7.90
N GLU A 232 -1.11 -24.33 8.74
CA GLU A 232 -0.85 -23.32 9.75
C GLU A 232 -0.02 -22.19 9.14
N TYR A 233 -0.55 -20.95 9.23
CA TYR A 233 0.14 -19.76 8.78
C TYR A 233 0.70 -18.94 9.95
N GLN A 234 1.91 -18.42 9.77
CA GLN A 234 2.58 -17.67 10.81
C GLN A 234 1.86 -16.34 11.10
N VAL A 235 1.73 -16.05 12.39
CA VAL A 235 1.25 -14.77 12.90
C VAL A 235 2.33 -14.18 13.81
N LYS A 236 2.67 -12.91 13.61
CA LYS A 236 3.58 -12.15 14.46
C LYS A 236 2.87 -10.91 14.98
N TYR A 237 3.41 -10.28 16.00
CA TYR A 237 2.86 -9.03 16.56
C TYR A 237 3.96 -7.99 16.70
N ILE A 238 3.69 -6.79 16.24
CA ILE A 238 4.50 -5.59 16.48
C ILE A 238 4.03 -5.01 17.83
N THR A 239 4.87 -5.14 18.84
CA THR A 239 4.56 -4.72 20.22
C THR A 239 5.25 -3.41 20.60
N GLU A 240 6.15 -2.93 19.77
CA GLU A 240 7.00 -1.76 20.00
C GLU A 240 6.30 -0.43 19.68
N ILE A 241 5.08 -0.48 19.15
CA ILE A 241 4.30 0.71 18.76
C ILE A 241 3.14 0.88 19.73
N SER A 242 3.01 2.08 20.30
CA SER A 242 1.98 2.39 21.28
C SER A 242 0.57 2.43 20.68
N GLU A 243 -0.43 2.09 21.48
CA GLU A 243 -1.85 2.23 21.11
C GLU A 243 -2.22 3.66 20.69
N ALA A 244 -1.58 4.66 21.29
CA ALA A 244 -1.80 6.06 20.96
C ALA A 244 -1.36 6.38 19.53
N SER A 245 -0.18 5.90 19.11
CA SER A 245 0.33 6.12 17.76
C SER A 245 -0.50 5.37 16.71
N TRP A 246 -0.91 4.14 16.98
CA TRP A 246 -1.84 3.41 16.13
C TRP A 246 -3.17 4.16 15.95
N LYS A 247 -3.72 4.65 17.06
CA LYS A 247 -5.00 5.39 17.06
C LYS A 247 -4.90 6.65 16.20
N GLU A 248 -3.87 7.46 16.43
CA GLU A 248 -3.70 8.76 15.75
C GLU A 248 -3.59 8.59 14.24
N VAL A 249 -2.75 7.65 13.79
CA VAL A 249 -2.59 7.38 12.36
C VAL A 249 -3.88 6.83 11.73
N ARG A 250 -4.59 5.95 12.44
CA ARG A 250 -5.86 5.41 11.98
C ARG A 250 -6.95 6.50 11.91
N ASP A 251 -7.00 7.42 12.86
CA ASP A 251 -7.94 8.54 12.83
C ASP A 251 -7.71 9.41 11.58
N GLY A 252 -6.46 9.69 11.23
CA GLY A 252 -6.12 10.37 9.96
C GLY A 252 -6.55 9.58 8.72
N MET A 253 -6.37 8.25 8.72
CA MET A 253 -6.86 7.39 7.63
C MET A 253 -8.39 7.35 7.55
N ARG A 254 -9.07 7.41 8.69
CA ARG A 254 -10.53 7.50 8.74
C ARG A 254 -11.01 8.81 8.12
N ASN A 255 -10.40 9.91 8.49
CA ASN A 255 -10.71 11.23 7.94
C ASN A 255 -10.41 11.32 6.44
N ALA A 256 -9.37 10.67 5.95
CA ALA A 256 -9.07 10.61 4.51
C ALA A 256 -10.19 9.96 3.68
N VAL A 257 -11.01 9.07 4.26
CA VAL A 257 -12.12 8.40 3.55
C VAL A 257 -13.49 8.97 3.93
N GLN A 258 -13.71 9.32 5.19
CA GLN A 258 -15.05 9.65 5.68
C GLN A 258 -15.36 11.15 5.68
N SER A 259 -14.33 12.03 5.68
CA SER A 259 -14.55 13.47 5.61
C SER A 259 -14.92 13.92 4.20
N SER A 260 -15.72 14.98 4.10
CA SER A 260 -16.12 15.58 2.82
C SER A 260 -14.92 16.11 2.00
N TRP A 261 -13.83 16.42 2.67
CA TRP A 261 -12.57 16.93 2.11
C TRP A 261 -11.47 15.86 2.02
N GLY A 262 -11.72 14.63 2.47
CA GLY A 262 -10.76 13.54 2.41
C GLY A 262 -10.46 13.07 0.98
N THR A 263 -9.19 12.75 0.72
CA THR A 263 -8.72 12.36 -0.63
C THR A 263 -9.26 11.01 -1.10
N GLY A 264 -9.66 10.12 -0.17
CA GLY A 264 -10.14 8.76 -0.44
C GLY A 264 -11.67 8.58 -0.35
N ARG A 265 -12.44 9.66 -0.29
CA ARG A 265 -13.90 9.62 -0.05
C ARG A 265 -14.69 8.75 -1.02
N THR A 266 -14.21 8.58 -2.26
CA THR A 266 -14.85 7.75 -3.28
C THR A 266 -14.78 6.25 -2.97
N ALA A 267 -13.87 5.83 -2.06
CA ALA A 267 -13.82 4.47 -1.54
C ALA A 267 -14.79 4.24 -0.36
N ASN A 268 -15.45 5.28 0.14
CA ASN A 268 -16.36 5.13 1.28
C ASN A 268 -17.56 4.26 0.91
N VAL A 269 -17.79 3.22 1.71
CA VAL A 269 -18.95 2.34 1.58
C VAL A 269 -19.80 2.51 2.84
N PRO A 270 -21.01 3.05 2.72
CA PRO A 270 -21.89 3.22 3.88
C PRO A 270 -22.06 1.92 4.67
N GLY A 271 -21.88 2.00 5.97
CA GLY A 271 -22.02 0.86 6.89
C GLY A 271 -20.75 0.02 7.07
N LEU A 272 -19.63 0.31 6.39
CA LEU A 272 -18.39 -0.44 6.58
C LEU A 272 -17.36 0.23 7.51
N ASP A 273 -17.59 1.44 7.99
CA ASP A 273 -16.64 2.23 8.79
C ASP A 273 -15.22 2.19 8.19
N MET A 274 -15.09 2.83 7.04
CA MET A 274 -13.90 2.75 6.18
C MET A 274 -12.74 3.61 6.66
N TYR A 275 -11.56 3.05 6.62
CA TYR A 275 -10.27 3.69 6.84
C TYR A 275 -9.41 3.49 5.60
N GLY A 276 -8.68 4.50 5.13
CA GLY A 276 -7.86 4.30 3.95
C GLY A 276 -6.96 5.47 3.63
N LYS A 277 -6.18 5.30 2.57
CA LYS A 277 -5.27 6.31 2.06
C LYS A 277 -5.12 6.18 0.55
N THR A 278 -5.20 7.30 -0.13
CA THR A 278 -4.84 7.41 -1.55
C THR A 278 -3.34 7.63 -1.70
N GLY A 279 -2.78 7.15 -2.79
CA GLY A 279 -1.42 7.44 -3.21
C GLY A 279 -1.39 7.84 -4.68
N THR A 280 -0.53 8.78 -4.99
CA THR A 280 -0.15 9.13 -6.35
C THR A 280 1.36 8.99 -6.43
N ALA A 281 1.83 8.08 -7.27
CA ALA A 281 3.24 7.81 -7.44
C ALA A 281 3.70 8.35 -8.80
N GLN A 282 4.66 9.28 -8.78
CA GLN A 282 5.24 9.84 -10.00
C GLN A 282 5.93 8.75 -10.80
N ASN A 283 5.80 8.83 -12.10
CA ASN A 283 6.42 7.92 -13.04
C ASN A 283 7.20 8.73 -14.10
N PRO A 284 8.51 8.47 -14.29
CA PRO A 284 9.32 9.19 -15.27
C PRO A 284 8.92 8.85 -16.73
N HIS A 285 8.12 7.80 -16.94
CA HIS A 285 7.78 7.27 -18.27
C HIS A 285 6.31 7.44 -18.62
N GLY A 286 5.62 8.44 -18.08
CA GLY A 286 4.21 8.73 -18.38
C GLY A 286 3.43 9.26 -17.20
N GLU A 287 2.11 9.12 -17.23
CA GLU A 287 1.23 9.55 -16.15
C GLU A 287 1.55 8.85 -14.83
N SER A 288 1.25 9.52 -13.73
CA SER A 288 1.43 8.97 -12.39
C SER A 288 0.63 7.70 -12.17
N HIS A 289 1.12 6.82 -11.32
CA HIS A 289 0.37 5.65 -10.87
C HIS A 289 -0.62 6.03 -9.78
N GLY A 290 -1.80 5.40 -9.80
CA GLY A 290 -2.82 5.57 -8.78
C GLY A 290 -2.82 4.43 -7.77
N TRP A 291 -2.81 4.75 -6.47
CA TRP A 291 -2.95 3.80 -5.38
C TRP A 291 -4.14 4.12 -4.49
N PHE A 292 -4.79 3.08 -4.02
CA PHE A 292 -5.64 3.14 -2.83
C PHE A 292 -5.36 1.92 -1.95
N MET A 293 -5.21 2.16 -0.66
CA MET A 293 -5.25 1.12 0.36
C MET A 293 -6.28 1.49 1.41
N GLY A 294 -7.01 0.50 1.92
CA GLY A 294 -8.00 0.74 2.96
C GLY A 294 -8.57 -0.54 3.53
N TYR A 295 -9.32 -0.40 4.61
CA TYR A 295 -9.95 -1.52 5.30
C TYR A 295 -11.27 -1.10 5.94
N SER A 296 -12.14 -2.06 6.17
CA SER A 296 -13.31 -1.89 7.03
C SER A 296 -12.93 -2.17 8.49
N ALA A 297 -13.31 -1.30 9.42
CA ALA A 297 -13.08 -1.53 10.84
C ALA A 297 -14.20 -2.37 11.52
N ARG A 298 -15.14 -2.90 10.76
CA ARG A 298 -16.20 -3.77 11.28
C ARG A 298 -15.65 -5.16 11.62
N LYS A 299 -15.96 -5.64 12.80
CA LYS A 299 -15.54 -6.98 13.27
C LYS A 299 -16.11 -8.13 12.43
N ASP A 300 -17.33 -7.96 11.91
CA ASP A 300 -18.00 -8.94 11.05
C ASP A 300 -17.62 -8.85 9.57
N PHE A 301 -16.77 -7.85 9.22
CA PHE A 301 -16.28 -7.64 7.87
C PHE A 301 -14.79 -7.19 7.88
N PRO A 302 -13.86 -8.06 8.34
CA PRO A 302 -12.44 -7.71 8.56
C PRO A 302 -11.62 -7.79 7.27
N TYR A 303 -11.92 -6.93 6.29
CA TYR A 303 -11.25 -6.98 4.99
C TYR A 303 -10.49 -5.72 4.67
N ALA A 304 -9.25 -5.93 4.20
CA ALA A 304 -8.39 -4.92 3.59
C ALA A 304 -8.49 -5.00 2.06
N VAL A 305 -8.52 -3.86 1.41
CA VAL A 305 -8.50 -3.73 -0.05
C VAL A 305 -7.33 -2.86 -0.48
N VAL A 306 -6.63 -3.29 -1.52
CA VAL A 306 -5.61 -2.51 -2.21
C VAL A 306 -5.94 -2.50 -3.68
N VAL A 307 -5.88 -1.33 -4.30
CA VAL A 307 -5.98 -1.13 -5.75
C VAL A 307 -4.80 -0.31 -6.22
N PHE A 308 -4.16 -0.80 -7.24
CA PHE A 308 -3.07 -0.15 -7.95
C PHE A 308 -3.39 -0.04 -9.44
N ILE A 309 -3.24 1.14 -10.01
CA ILE A 309 -3.47 1.40 -11.44
C ILE A 309 -2.22 2.03 -12.04
N GLU A 310 -1.61 1.33 -13.01
CA GLU A 310 -0.52 1.88 -13.81
C GLU A 310 -1.03 3.06 -14.65
N HIS A 311 -0.30 4.18 -14.64
CA HIS A 311 -0.66 5.40 -15.39
C HIS A 311 -2.08 5.90 -15.11
N GLY A 312 -2.56 5.71 -13.87
CA GLY A 312 -3.93 6.02 -13.46
C GLY A 312 -4.14 7.47 -13.03
N VAL A 313 -3.26 8.40 -13.38
CA VAL A 313 -3.29 9.82 -13.04
C VAL A 313 -3.17 10.06 -11.53
N SER A 314 -4.17 9.62 -10.74
CA SER A 314 -4.14 9.76 -9.27
C SER A 314 -4.92 8.64 -8.58
N GLY A 315 -4.58 8.37 -7.32
CA GLY A 315 -5.28 7.38 -6.51
C GLY A 315 -6.72 7.78 -6.17
N SER A 316 -7.01 9.07 -6.07
CA SER A 316 -8.35 9.58 -5.77
C SER A 316 -9.31 9.44 -6.95
N GLU A 317 -8.81 9.58 -8.18
CA GLU A 317 -9.63 9.54 -9.39
C GLU A 317 -9.89 8.12 -9.90
N THR A 318 -8.89 7.24 -9.75
CA THR A 318 -8.96 5.88 -10.31
C THR A 318 -9.02 4.79 -9.26
N ALA A 319 -8.00 4.63 -8.42
CA ALA A 319 -7.90 3.49 -7.51
C ALA A 319 -8.95 3.50 -6.39
N SER A 320 -9.28 4.68 -5.84
CA SER A 320 -10.24 4.83 -4.75
C SER A 320 -11.67 4.41 -5.14
N PRO A 321 -12.24 4.83 -6.29
CA PRO A 321 -13.55 4.35 -6.75
C PRO A 321 -13.61 2.83 -6.93
N PHE A 322 -12.56 2.23 -7.53
CA PHE A 322 -12.51 0.78 -7.72
C PHE A 322 -12.48 0.03 -6.38
N ALA A 323 -11.71 0.52 -5.42
CA ALA A 323 -11.66 -0.08 -4.08
C ALA A 323 -13.04 -0.06 -3.40
N GLY A 324 -13.74 1.07 -3.46
CA GLY A 324 -15.11 1.19 -2.94
C GLY A 324 -16.09 0.24 -3.62
N GLN A 325 -15.96 0.04 -4.94
CA GLN A 325 -16.80 -0.89 -5.69
C GLN A 325 -16.52 -2.34 -5.30
N ILE A 326 -15.24 -2.75 -5.19
CA ILE A 326 -14.85 -4.11 -4.75
C ILE A 326 -15.45 -4.42 -3.39
N LEU A 327 -15.26 -3.53 -2.39
CA LEU A 327 -15.77 -3.74 -1.04
C LEU A 327 -17.29 -3.78 -1.01
N ARG A 328 -17.99 -2.90 -1.73
CA ARG A 328 -19.45 -2.89 -1.81
C ARG A 328 -19.99 -4.18 -2.39
N THR A 329 -19.41 -4.64 -3.51
CA THR A 329 -19.82 -5.89 -4.17
C THR A 329 -19.62 -7.08 -3.23
N TYR A 330 -18.44 -7.21 -2.61
CA TYR A 330 -18.17 -8.31 -1.69
C TYR A 330 -19.05 -8.27 -0.43
N TYR A 331 -19.31 -7.06 0.09
CA TYR A 331 -20.21 -6.89 1.25
C TYR A 331 -21.63 -7.36 0.95
N HIS A 332 -22.16 -7.06 -0.23
CA HIS A 332 -23.48 -7.54 -0.65
C HIS A 332 -23.51 -9.06 -0.86
N MET A 333 -22.48 -9.62 -1.52
CA MET A 333 -22.37 -11.08 -1.73
C MET A 333 -22.36 -11.88 -0.41
N ARG A 334 -21.78 -11.33 0.65
CA ARG A 334 -21.74 -12.02 1.96
C ARG A 334 -23.06 -11.94 2.74
N ARG A 335 -23.98 -11.09 2.33
CA ARG A 335 -25.28 -10.90 2.98
C ARG A 335 -26.44 -11.54 2.21
N SER A 336 -26.22 -11.90 0.97
CA SER A 336 -27.13 -12.73 0.17
C SER A 336 -26.96 -14.22 0.48
#